data_f52c1b028fd32c1e320153c798fd04db
#
_entry.id   f52c1b028fd32c1e320153c798fd04db
#
_cell.length_a   1.000
_cell.length_b   1.000
_cell.length_c   1.000
_cell.angle_alpha   90.00
_cell.angle_beta   90.00
_cell.angle_gamma   90.00
#
_symmetry.space_group_name_H-M   'P 1'
#
loop_
_entity.id
_entity.type
_entity.pdbx_description
1 polymer ?
#
loop_
_entity_poly.entity_id
_entity_poly.type
_entity_poly.pdbx_seq_one_letter_code
_entity_poly.pdbx_strand_id
1 'polypeptide(L)'
;RMKYRILRKSSTPFDKVHEECGVFGIAAPEGKEISAAHDAYTALFALQHRGQEAAGIAVNKNGVIHCHKDVGLVSAVFNQDILDNMPGSMAIGHVRYSTTGDTRRENAQPISITHVKGNLAVAHNGNLVNAGELRREIELDGGIFRSSNDTEVLVYTIVKERLKCGSIEEAVMNTMHRIEGAYSL
;
A
#
# COMPACT_ATOMS: atom_id res chain seq x y z
N ARG A 1 3.99 -43.63 -31.46
CA ARG A 1 2.73 -43.31 -30.74
C ARG A 1 2.92 -42.02 -29.95
N MET A 2 2.43 -40.92 -30.49
CA MET A 2 2.45 -39.58 -29.91
C MET A 2 1.36 -39.53 -28.84
N LYS A 3 1.72 -39.30 -27.53
CA LYS A 3 0.75 -39.12 -26.45
C LYS A 3 0.38 -37.65 -26.40
N TYR A 4 -0.80 -37.29 -26.84
CA TYR A 4 -1.41 -35.99 -26.60
C TYR A 4 -1.81 -35.87 -25.14
N ARG A 5 -1.18 -34.96 -24.40
CA ARG A 5 -1.59 -34.58 -23.06
C ARG A 5 -2.70 -33.54 -23.18
N ILE A 6 -3.94 -34.00 -22.98
CA ILE A 6 -5.09 -33.08 -22.91
C ILE A 6 -4.92 -32.23 -21.63
N LEU A 7 -4.54 -30.97 -21.81
CA LEU A 7 -4.67 -29.95 -20.75
C LEU A 7 -6.15 -29.72 -20.57
N ARG A 8 -6.73 -30.28 -19.50
CA ARG A 8 -8.07 -29.90 -19.04
C ARG A 8 -8.01 -28.43 -18.61
N LYS A 9 -8.48 -27.51 -19.45
CA LYS A 9 -8.96 -26.22 -18.99
C LYS A 9 -10.16 -26.50 -18.09
N SER A 10 -10.01 -26.37 -16.80
CA SER A 10 -11.14 -26.23 -15.89
C SER A 10 -11.68 -24.79 -16.01
N SER A 11 -12.43 -24.52 -17.05
CA SER A 11 -13.28 -23.34 -17.09
C SER A 11 -14.55 -23.65 -16.31
N THR A 12 -14.51 -23.46 -15.00
CA THR A 12 -15.75 -23.21 -14.26
C THR A 12 -16.17 -21.78 -14.56
N PRO A 13 -17.44 -21.52 -14.96
CA PRO A 13 -17.89 -20.18 -15.34
C PRO A 13 -18.03 -19.21 -14.14
N PHE A 14 -17.60 -19.62 -12.98
CA PHE A 14 -17.43 -18.78 -11.80
C PHE A 14 -15.98 -18.94 -11.34
N ASP A 15 -15.08 -18.17 -11.95
CA ASP A 15 -13.83 -17.84 -11.30
C ASP A 15 -14.21 -17.23 -9.94
N LYS A 16 -13.81 -17.90 -8.84
CA LYS A 16 -14.03 -17.34 -7.51
C LYS A 16 -13.41 -15.97 -7.55
N VAL A 17 -14.19 -14.93 -7.24
CA VAL A 17 -13.68 -13.59 -7.02
C VAL A 17 -12.56 -13.75 -6.01
N HIS A 18 -11.31 -13.64 -6.45
CA HIS A 18 -10.17 -13.66 -5.56
C HIS A 18 -10.27 -12.41 -4.71
N GLU A 19 -10.34 -12.61 -3.40
CA GLU A 19 -10.25 -11.50 -2.45
C GLU A 19 -8.87 -10.88 -2.66
N GLU A 20 -8.86 -9.59 -2.95
CA GLU A 20 -7.65 -8.82 -3.23
C GLU A 20 -7.65 -7.59 -2.34
N CYS A 21 -6.46 -7.10 -1.95
CA CYS A 21 -6.32 -5.87 -1.17
C CYS A 21 -7.17 -4.72 -1.72
N GLY A 22 -7.53 -3.76 -0.87
CA GLY A 22 -8.19 -2.52 -1.25
C GLY A 22 -7.31 -1.31 -0.91
N VAL A 23 -7.21 -0.37 -1.85
CA VAL A 23 -6.52 0.91 -1.70
C VAL A 23 -7.54 2.04 -1.84
N PHE A 24 -7.40 3.07 -1.02
CA PHE A 24 -8.22 4.28 -1.06
C PHE A 24 -7.34 5.52 -0.87
N GLY A 25 -7.68 6.60 -1.56
CA GLY A 25 -7.04 7.90 -1.39
C GLY A 25 -8.05 9.04 -1.47
N ILE A 26 -7.86 10.06 -0.63
CA ILE A 26 -8.66 11.28 -0.62
C ILE A 26 -7.76 12.48 -0.36
N ALA A 27 -8.06 13.59 -1.03
CA ALA A 27 -7.45 14.89 -0.77
C ALA A 27 -8.53 15.98 -0.84
N ALA A 28 -8.52 16.88 0.13
CA ALA A 28 -9.38 18.05 0.10
C ALA A 28 -8.97 18.99 -1.05
N PRO A 29 -9.91 19.59 -1.76
CA PRO A 29 -9.63 20.75 -2.60
C PRO A 29 -9.00 21.87 -1.76
N GLU A 30 -8.20 22.72 -2.41
CA GLU A 30 -7.57 23.87 -1.75
C GLU A 30 -8.60 24.75 -1.03
N GLY A 31 -8.31 25.11 0.21
CA GLY A 31 -9.18 25.94 1.06
C GLY A 31 -10.40 25.22 1.64
N LYS A 32 -10.55 23.90 1.46
CA LYS A 32 -11.60 23.10 2.11
C LYS A 32 -11.03 22.22 3.21
N GLU A 33 -11.77 22.15 4.31
CA GLU A 33 -11.50 21.19 5.37
C GLU A 33 -12.35 19.93 5.17
N ILE A 34 -11.74 18.77 5.39
CA ILE A 34 -12.42 17.47 5.44
C ILE A 34 -11.89 16.68 6.63
N SER A 35 -12.64 15.71 7.08
CA SER A 35 -12.17 14.70 8.04
C SER A 35 -11.55 13.52 7.33
N ALA A 36 -10.37 13.73 6.70
CA ALA A 36 -9.77 12.74 5.79
C ALA A 36 -9.59 11.35 6.42
N ALA A 37 -9.32 11.27 7.75
CA ALA A 37 -9.25 9.99 8.46
C ALA A 37 -10.60 9.27 8.49
N HIS A 38 -11.69 9.98 8.80
CA HIS A 38 -13.05 9.41 8.87
C HIS A 38 -13.57 8.99 7.50
N ASP A 39 -13.28 9.81 6.48
CA ASP A 39 -13.63 9.48 5.09
C ASP A 39 -12.88 8.23 4.63
N ALA A 40 -11.58 8.14 4.94
CA ALA A 40 -10.78 6.95 4.64
C ALA A 40 -11.29 5.72 5.42
N TYR A 41 -11.63 5.85 6.71
CA TYR A 41 -12.23 4.77 7.48
C TYR A 41 -13.52 4.25 6.83
N THR A 42 -14.42 5.16 6.45
CA THR A 42 -15.70 4.80 5.82
C THR A 42 -15.46 4.05 4.49
N ALA A 43 -14.51 4.54 3.69
CA ALA A 43 -14.16 3.88 2.43
C ALA A 43 -13.53 2.51 2.64
N LEU A 44 -12.60 2.38 3.61
CA LEU A 44 -11.99 1.08 3.93
C LEU A 44 -13.01 0.10 4.50
N PHE A 45 -13.99 0.56 5.29
CA PHE A 45 -15.08 -0.28 5.78
C PHE A 45 -15.91 -0.83 4.60
N ALA A 46 -16.19 -0.01 3.59
CA ALA A 46 -16.85 -0.47 2.36
C ALA A 46 -15.99 -1.46 1.54
N LEU A 47 -14.66 -1.31 1.60
CA LEU A 47 -13.70 -2.20 0.95
C LEU A 47 -13.33 -3.44 1.78
N GLN A 48 -13.87 -3.60 3.00
CA GLN A 48 -13.50 -4.67 3.93
C GLN A 48 -13.62 -6.08 3.34
N HIS A 49 -14.56 -6.29 2.40
CA HIS A 49 -14.75 -7.56 1.70
C HIS A 49 -13.53 -7.95 0.84
N ARG A 50 -12.64 -7.00 0.50
CA ARG A 50 -11.42 -7.25 -0.27
C ARG A 50 -10.22 -7.62 0.60
N GLY A 51 -10.22 -7.23 1.89
CA GLY A 51 -9.09 -7.52 2.79
C GLY A 51 -9.53 -7.53 4.25
N GLN A 52 -9.29 -8.63 4.96
CA GLN A 52 -9.76 -8.84 6.32
C GLN A 52 -8.63 -9.09 7.34
N GLU A 53 -7.38 -9.06 6.91
CA GLU A 53 -6.25 -9.41 7.76
C GLU A 53 -5.60 -8.21 8.46
N ALA A 54 -5.53 -7.09 7.79
CA ALA A 54 -4.97 -5.86 8.32
C ALA A 54 -5.61 -4.64 7.67
N ALA A 55 -5.64 -3.55 8.40
CA ALA A 55 -6.09 -2.25 7.91
C ALA A 55 -5.13 -1.15 8.36
N GLY A 56 -5.04 -0.08 7.58
CA GLY A 56 -4.24 1.07 7.94
C GLY A 56 -4.66 2.33 7.19
N ILE A 57 -4.45 3.47 7.84
CA ILE A 57 -4.68 4.81 7.31
C ILE A 57 -3.44 5.67 7.62
N ALA A 58 -3.00 6.43 6.64
CA ALA A 58 -2.02 7.50 6.82
C ALA A 58 -2.64 8.82 6.40
N VAL A 59 -2.54 9.83 7.27
CA VAL A 59 -3.11 11.16 7.07
C VAL A 59 -2.00 12.19 7.06
N ASN A 60 -2.03 13.08 6.09
CA ASN A 60 -1.10 14.19 5.99
C ASN A 60 -1.74 15.47 6.55
N LYS A 61 -1.04 16.08 7.50
CA LYS A 61 -1.30 17.43 7.99
C LYS A 61 -0.04 18.28 7.84
N ASN A 62 -0.05 19.18 6.87
CA ASN A 62 1.05 20.15 6.65
C ASN A 62 2.42 19.47 6.52
N GLY A 63 2.51 18.34 5.80
CA GLY A 63 3.76 17.61 5.59
C GLY A 63 4.12 16.62 6.71
N VAL A 64 3.36 16.60 7.80
CA VAL A 64 3.49 15.58 8.86
C VAL A 64 2.52 14.45 8.58
N ILE A 65 3.02 13.21 8.54
CA ILE A 65 2.19 12.03 8.32
C ILE A 65 1.90 11.34 9.65
N HIS A 66 0.62 11.23 9.98
CA HIS A 66 0.10 10.39 11.06
C HIS A 66 -0.36 9.06 10.44
N CYS A 67 0.23 7.96 10.87
CA CYS A 67 -0.08 6.63 10.35
C CYS A 67 -0.51 5.72 11.50
N HIS A 68 -1.72 5.17 11.40
CA HIS A 68 -2.20 4.11 12.28
C HIS A 68 -2.55 2.88 11.44
N LYS A 69 -2.05 1.72 11.85
CA LYS A 69 -2.30 0.43 11.17
C LYS A 69 -2.10 -0.71 12.14
N ASP A 70 -2.88 -1.76 11.95
CA ASP A 70 -2.72 -3.00 12.71
C ASP A 70 -3.33 -4.18 11.95
N VAL A 71 -3.13 -5.38 12.51
CA VAL A 71 -3.81 -6.60 12.07
C VAL A 71 -5.26 -6.60 12.57
N GLY A 72 -6.17 -7.02 11.71
CA GLY A 72 -7.60 -7.12 12.03
C GLY A 72 -8.50 -6.38 11.05
N LEU A 73 -9.79 -6.46 11.32
CA LEU A 73 -10.83 -5.75 10.56
C LEU A 73 -10.74 -4.24 10.80
N VAL A 74 -11.20 -3.45 9.84
CA VAL A 74 -11.21 -1.99 9.92
C VAL A 74 -11.84 -1.50 11.22
N SER A 75 -12.97 -2.09 11.62
CA SER A 75 -13.68 -1.74 12.87
C SER A 75 -12.95 -2.18 14.16
N ALA A 76 -12.01 -3.11 14.06
CA ALA A 76 -11.17 -3.54 15.19
C ALA A 76 -9.90 -2.69 15.32
N VAL A 77 -9.35 -2.24 14.18
CA VAL A 77 -8.12 -1.44 14.12
C VAL A 77 -8.38 0.02 14.45
N PHE A 78 -9.55 0.56 14.08
CA PHE A 78 -9.90 1.97 14.27
C PHE A 78 -11.09 2.14 15.21
N ASN A 79 -11.01 3.15 16.05
CA ASN A 79 -12.10 3.68 16.85
C ASN A 79 -12.14 5.20 16.71
N GLN A 80 -13.16 5.84 17.30
CA GLN A 80 -13.35 7.29 17.22
C GLN A 80 -12.13 8.07 17.72
N ASP A 81 -11.58 7.68 18.87
CA ASP A 81 -10.43 8.37 19.46
C ASP A 81 -9.19 8.34 18.54
N ILE A 82 -8.93 7.21 17.90
CA ILE A 82 -7.82 7.09 16.93
C ILE A 82 -8.04 8.03 15.75
N LEU A 83 -9.26 8.04 15.17
CA LEU A 83 -9.58 8.86 14.01
C LEU A 83 -9.52 10.36 14.34
N ASP A 84 -10.03 10.77 15.50
CA ASP A 84 -10.00 12.16 15.95
C ASP A 84 -8.57 12.66 16.20
N ASN A 85 -7.65 11.76 16.55
CA ASN A 85 -6.24 12.06 16.73
C ASN A 85 -5.42 11.98 15.43
N MET A 86 -6.07 11.81 14.26
CA MET A 86 -5.45 11.82 12.96
C MET A 86 -5.95 12.98 12.09
N PRO A 87 -5.71 14.24 12.48
CA PRO A 87 -6.17 15.39 11.72
C PRO A 87 -5.38 15.58 10.44
N GLY A 88 -6.07 16.02 9.37
CA GLY A 88 -5.45 16.36 8.09
C GLY A 88 -6.45 16.42 6.96
N SER A 89 -5.99 16.92 5.83
CA SER A 89 -6.81 17.15 4.63
C SER A 89 -6.54 16.19 3.49
N MET A 90 -5.61 15.25 3.70
CA MET A 90 -5.26 14.21 2.72
C MET A 90 -5.02 12.90 3.48
N ALA A 91 -5.59 11.81 2.97
CA ALA A 91 -5.39 10.49 3.54
C ALA A 91 -5.27 9.42 2.45
N ILE A 92 -4.49 8.38 2.76
CA ILE A 92 -4.49 7.11 2.05
C ILE A 92 -4.82 5.99 3.01
N GLY A 93 -5.52 4.98 2.53
CA GLY A 93 -5.93 3.82 3.32
C GLY A 93 -5.73 2.52 2.57
N HIS A 94 -5.59 1.44 3.33
CA HIS A 94 -5.39 0.09 2.80
C HIS A 94 -6.09 -0.95 3.66
N VAL A 95 -6.72 -1.93 3.01
CA VAL A 95 -7.13 -3.20 3.60
C VAL A 95 -6.37 -4.33 2.95
N ARG A 96 -5.76 -5.20 3.76
CA ARG A 96 -4.89 -6.27 3.31
C ARG A 96 -5.60 -7.60 3.29
N TYR A 97 -5.43 -8.32 2.19
CA TYR A 97 -5.60 -9.75 2.07
C TYR A 97 -4.24 -10.40 1.79
N SER A 98 -3.89 -11.47 2.48
CA SER A 98 -2.65 -12.19 2.26
C SER A 98 -2.92 -13.61 1.77
N THR A 99 -2.25 -13.99 0.70
CA THR A 99 -2.26 -15.37 0.19
C THR A 99 -1.25 -16.27 0.91
N THR A 100 -0.33 -15.69 1.69
CA THR A 100 0.80 -16.39 2.32
C THR A 100 0.70 -16.56 3.83
N GLY A 101 -0.36 -16.02 4.46
CA GLY A 101 -0.62 -16.18 5.91
C GLY A 101 0.34 -15.43 6.85
N ASP A 102 1.21 -14.57 6.34
CA ASP A 102 2.09 -13.74 7.17
C ASP A 102 1.36 -12.45 7.60
N THR A 103 0.66 -12.53 8.74
CA THR A 103 -0.21 -11.49 9.31
C THR A 103 0.52 -10.59 10.33
N ARG A 104 1.78 -10.30 10.11
CA ARG A 104 2.52 -9.38 10.99
C ARG A 104 2.14 -7.93 10.72
N ARG A 105 2.11 -7.12 11.79
CA ARG A 105 1.82 -5.67 11.73
C ARG A 105 2.76 -4.91 10.78
N GLU A 106 4.01 -5.34 10.69
CA GLU A 106 5.02 -4.77 9.80
C GLU A 106 4.62 -4.84 8.33
N ASN A 107 3.83 -5.86 7.96
CA ASN A 107 3.32 -6.06 6.62
C ASN A 107 2.02 -5.30 6.33
N ALA A 108 1.39 -4.71 7.36
CA ALA A 108 0.24 -3.83 7.16
C ALA A 108 0.64 -2.54 6.44
N GLN A 109 -0.24 -2.04 5.60
CA GLN A 109 -0.05 -0.81 4.85
C GLN A 109 -1.02 0.28 5.34
N PRO A 110 -0.73 1.58 5.11
CA PRO A 110 0.38 2.14 4.34
C PRO A 110 1.75 1.94 5.00
N ILE A 111 2.80 1.91 4.17
CA ILE A 111 4.18 2.02 4.64
C ILE A 111 4.54 3.49 4.69
N SER A 112 4.90 3.99 5.88
CA SER A 112 5.30 5.39 6.07
C SER A 112 6.74 5.49 6.53
N ILE A 113 7.47 6.46 5.99
CA ILE A 113 8.86 6.74 6.30
C ILE A 113 9.12 8.24 6.38
N THR A 114 10.18 8.59 7.08
CA THR A 114 10.75 9.95 7.08
C THR A 114 12.12 9.89 6.43
N HIS A 115 12.39 10.80 5.51
CA HIS A 115 13.68 10.93 4.85
C HIS A 115 14.04 12.41 4.65
N VAL A 116 15.25 12.68 4.14
CA VAL A 116 15.81 14.05 4.02
C VAL A 116 14.93 15.03 3.22
N LYS A 117 14.07 14.56 2.33
CA LYS A 117 13.13 15.39 1.55
C LYS A 117 11.73 15.50 2.20
N GLY A 118 11.53 14.94 3.40
CA GLY A 118 10.26 14.98 4.13
C GLY A 118 9.66 13.60 4.42
N ASN A 119 8.36 13.57 4.65
CA ASN A 119 7.63 12.35 4.94
C ASN A 119 6.98 11.77 3.68
N LEU A 120 6.94 10.45 3.60
CA LEU A 120 6.29 9.70 2.52
C LEU A 120 5.46 8.57 3.11
N ALA A 121 4.24 8.38 2.61
CA ALA A 121 3.44 7.18 2.85
C ALA A 121 2.95 6.61 1.53
N VAL A 122 2.99 5.30 1.41
CA VAL A 122 2.58 4.57 0.20
C VAL A 122 1.67 3.41 0.59
N ALA A 123 0.57 3.28 -0.14
CA ALA A 123 -0.28 2.10 -0.15
C ALA A 123 -0.26 1.50 -1.56
N HIS A 124 -0.20 0.17 -1.62
CA HIS A 124 -0.02 -0.57 -2.86
C HIS A 124 -0.95 -1.78 -2.88
N ASN A 125 -1.70 -1.92 -3.95
CA ASN A 125 -2.44 -3.12 -4.25
C ASN A 125 -1.90 -3.73 -5.54
N GLY A 126 -1.48 -4.99 -5.49
CA GLY A 126 -0.91 -5.70 -6.63
C GLY A 126 0.29 -6.55 -6.25
N ASN A 127 1.10 -6.88 -7.24
CA ASN A 127 2.31 -7.67 -7.08
C ASN A 127 3.42 -7.16 -8.00
N LEU A 128 4.59 -6.92 -7.44
CA LEU A 128 5.79 -6.55 -8.20
C LEU A 128 6.58 -7.81 -8.55
N VAL A 129 6.69 -8.09 -9.84
CA VAL A 129 7.38 -9.29 -10.36
C VAL A 129 8.88 -9.23 -10.07
N ASN A 130 9.48 -8.03 -10.15
CA ASN A 130 10.90 -7.80 -9.92
C ASN A 130 11.24 -7.30 -8.49
N ALA A 131 10.32 -7.43 -7.53
CA ALA A 131 10.53 -6.98 -6.15
C ALA A 131 11.81 -7.56 -5.51
N GLY A 132 12.09 -8.85 -5.74
CA GLY A 132 13.27 -9.52 -5.21
C GLY A 132 14.59 -8.97 -5.74
N GLU A 133 14.64 -8.61 -7.03
CA GLU A 133 15.81 -7.99 -7.65
C GLU A 133 16.05 -6.59 -7.10
N LEU A 134 15.02 -5.75 -7.07
CA LEU A 134 15.08 -4.41 -6.53
C LEU A 134 15.44 -4.39 -5.03
N ARG A 135 14.90 -5.34 -4.26
CA ARG A 135 15.25 -5.50 -2.84
C ARG A 135 16.73 -5.77 -2.68
N ARG A 136 17.28 -6.71 -3.45
CA ARG A 136 18.70 -7.05 -3.40
C ARG A 136 19.59 -5.85 -3.78
N GLU A 137 19.22 -5.09 -4.80
CA GLU A 137 19.93 -3.85 -5.16
C GLU A 137 19.97 -2.87 -4.00
N ILE A 138 18.81 -2.65 -3.35
CA ILE A 138 18.68 -1.72 -2.23
C ILE A 138 19.49 -2.20 -1.01
N GLU A 139 19.47 -3.49 -0.71
CA GLU A 139 20.25 -4.08 0.40
C GLU A 139 21.76 -3.96 0.18
N LEU A 140 22.24 -4.13 -1.05
CA LEU A 140 23.65 -3.93 -1.41
C LEU A 140 24.08 -2.48 -1.28
N ASP A 141 23.17 -1.52 -1.44
CA ASP A 141 23.38 -0.09 -1.20
C ASP A 141 23.20 0.31 0.28
N GLY A 142 23.02 -0.66 1.19
CA GLY A 142 22.88 -0.44 2.63
C GLY A 142 21.45 -0.22 3.12
N GLY A 143 20.44 -0.46 2.30
CA GLY A 143 19.02 -0.43 2.71
C GLY A 143 18.70 -1.56 3.69
N ILE A 144 17.91 -1.25 4.72
CA ILE A 144 17.48 -2.20 5.75
C ILE A 144 15.95 -2.32 5.70
N PHE A 145 15.46 -3.50 5.39
CA PHE A 145 14.03 -3.79 5.33
C PHE A 145 13.51 -4.29 6.69
N ARG A 146 12.29 -3.87 7.03
CA ARG A 146 11.59 -4.28 8.25
C ARG A 146 10.47 -5.28 7.99
N SER A 147 10.03 -5.37 6.74
CA SER A 147 8.95 -6.26 6.30
C SER A 147 9.38 -7.12 5.12
N SER A 148 8.60 -8.14 4.83
CA SER A 148 8.73 -8.93 3.60
C SER A 148 7.87 -8.37 2.44
N ASN A 149 7.16 -7.25 2.68
CA ASN A 149 6.23 -6.66 1.74
C ASN A 149 6.98 -5.97 0.58
N ASP A 150 6.53 -6.19 -0.65
CA ASP A 150 7.02 -5.52 -1.86
C ASP A 150 6.74 -4.01 -1.85
N THR A 151 5.72 -3.56 -1.11
CA THR A 151 5.44 -2.13 -0.90
C THR A 151 6.62 -1.41 -0.23
N GLU A 152 7.38 -2.06 0.65
CA GLU A 152 8.56 -1.45 1.24
C GLU A 152 9.68 -1.27 0.22
N VAL A 153 9.84 -2.22 -0.72
CA VAL A 153 10.74 -2.08 -1.87
C VAL A 153 10.35 -0.87 -2.73
N LEU A 154 9.04 -0.73 -2.99
CA LEU A 154 8.50 0.40 -3.73
C LEU A 154 8.80 1.74 -3.04
N VAL A 155 8.59 1.84 -1.72
CA VAL A 155 8.92 3.03 -0.92
C VAL A 155 10.39 3.41 -1.06
N TYR A 156 11.31 2.46 -0.90
CA TYR A 156 12.74 2.71 -1.06
C TYR A 156 13.09 3.15 -2.49
N THR A 157 12.47 2.54 -3.49
CA THR A 157 12.70 2.92 -4.90
C THR A 157 12.24 4.35 -5.16
N ILE A 158 11.05 4.74 -4.68
CA ILE A 158 10.54 6.12 -4.78
C ILE A 158 11.50 7.10 -4.09
N VAL A 159 12.00 6.77 -2.90
CA VAL A 159 12.95 7.62 -2.18
C VAL A 159 14.26 7.78 -2.95
N LYS A 160 14.82 6.69 -3.48
CA LYS A 160 16.04 6.76 -4.31
C LYS A 160 15.84 7.68 -5.51
N GLU A 161 14.72 7.61 -6.19
CA GLU A 161 14.40 8.52 -7.31
C GLU A 161 14.13 9.95 -6.82
N ARG A 162 13.43 10.14 -5.67
CA ARG A 162 13.16 11.46 -5.09
C ARG A 162 14.43 12.23 -4.71
N LEU A 163 15.50 11.53 -4.36
CA LEU A 163 16.80 12.16 -4.09
C LEU A 163 17.45 12.74 -5.36
N LYS A 164 17.11 12.23 -6.54
CA LYS A 164 17.68 12.64 -7.83
C LYS A 164 16.86 13.70 -8.57
N CYS A 165 15.56 13.86 -8.23
CA CYS A 165 14.64 14.72 -8.95
C CYS A 165 14.00 15.81 -8.07
N GLY A 166 13.32 16.76 -8.73
CA GLY A 166 12.76 17.96 -8.12
C GLY A 166 11.43 17.74 -7.40
N SER A 167 10.57 16.79 -7.85
CA SER A 167 9.23 16.59 -7.33
C SER A 167 8.95 15.14 -6.99
N ILE A 168 7.87 14.90 -6.25
CA ILE A 168 7.43 13.53 -5.90
C ILE A 168 6.79 12.85 -7.12
N GLU A 169 6.10 13.62 -7.95
CA GLU A 169 5.46 13.13 -9.18
C GLU A 169 6.52 12.56 -10.13
N GLU A 170 7.62 13.29 -10.32
CA GLU A 170 8.75 12.83 -11.13
C GLU A 170 9.39 11.56 -10.53
N ALA A 171 9.56 11.52 -9.21
CA ALA A 171 10.08 10.33 -8.53
C ALA A 171 9.20 9.10 -8.71
N VAL A 172 7.87 9.26 -8.61
CA VAL A 172 6.92 8.19 -8.85
C VAL A 172 6.97 7.74 -10.32
N MET A 173 6.97 8.67 -11.28
CA MET A 173 7.09 8.34 -12.70
C MET A 173 8.38 7.56 -13.01
N ASN A 174 9.52 8.00 -12.48
CA ASN A 174 10.79 7.30 -12.65
C ASN A 174 10.76 5.90 -12.02
N THR A 175 10.10 5.78 -10.86
CA THR A 175 9.90 4.48 -10.20
C THR A 175 9.06 3.55 -11.07
N MET A 176 7.98 4.04 -11.71
CA MET A 176 7.14 3.24 -12.60
C MET A 176 7.89 2.65 -13.80
N HIS A 177 8.98 3.28 -14.23
CA HIS A 177 9.86 2.72 -15.29
C HIS A 177 10.79 1.61 -14.77
N ARG A 178 10.91 1.43 -13.47
CA ARG A 178 11.79 0.44 -12.84
C ARG A 178 11.06 -0.77 -12.29
N ILE A 179 9.82 -0.59 -11.89
CA ILE A 179 9.00 -1.67 -11.31
C ILE A 179 8.24 -2.40 -12.41
N GLU A 180 8.11 -3.72 -12.25
CA GLU A 180 7.40 -4.58 -13.17
C GLU A 180 6.26 -5.31 -12.44
N GLY A 181 5.08 -5.35 -13.05
CA GLY A 181 3.93 -6.04 -12.49
C GLY A 181 2.60 -5.34 -12.78
N ALA A 182 1.53 -5.86 -12.16
CA ALA A 182 0.22 -5.26 -12.16
C ALA A 182 -0.05 -4.66 -10.77
N TYR A 183 -0.30 -3.35 -10.71
CA TYR A 183 -0.41 -2.65 -9.43
C TYR A 183 -1.28 -1.39 -9.52
N SER A 184 -1.77 -0.97 -8.33
CA SER A 184 -2.34 0.35 -8.06
C SER A 184 -1.62 0.97 -6.85
N LEU A 185 -1.31 2.26 -6.94
CA LEU A 185 -0.61 3.01 -5.90
C LEU A 185 -1.50 4.11 -5.34
#